data_3b9791ddcb21f81fa0d56ee4819dce93
#
_entry.id   3b9791ddcb21f81fa0d56ee4819dce93
#
_cell.length_a   1.000
_cell.length_b   1.000
_cell.length_c   1.000
_cell.angle_alpha   90.00
_cell.angle_beta   90.00
_cell.angle_gamma   90.00
#
_symmetry.space_group_name_H-M   'P 1'
#
loop_
_entity.id
_entity.type
_entity.pdbx_description
1 polymer ?
#
loop_
_entity_poly.entity_id
_entity_poly.type
_entity_poly.pdbx_seq_one_letter_code
_entity_poly.pdbx_strand_id
1 'polypeptide(L)'
;LEPMTVKGLLQAVLSPIIDLDRVEVFFATFAGRTIHFFIGFFVVFFITFFFLKEQNMFTNMVASLFNDKNEPKARRALTNSYNLLTRYFIGIFAEITAVTFLNTLGWTFLCGIPFRFSLVLAFISGILFVIPYIGPLTGLLGVLFTGFLHYYYVGTSSLSVGSFLSLIFLVFLVTYIIDLLVFHPLIYAKSVKAHPLELFIVILAGAGIGGITGMLIAIPVYTVLRVFAGEFLFNFKIVRKLTVQFRQRDKKGTDEH
;
A
#
# COMPACT_ATOMS: atom_id res chain seq x y z
N LEU A 1 -31.96 -15.38 -56.24
CA LEU A 1 -31.24 -15.80 -55.01
C LEU A 1 -29.75 -15.65 -55.30
N GLU A 2 -29.18 -14.51 -54.93
CA GLU A 2 -27.73 -14.31 -55.03
C GLU A 2 -27.02 -15.30 -54.07
N PRO A 3 -25.92 -15.92 -54.50
CA PRO A 3 -25.16 -16.81 -53.62
C PRO A 3 -24.55 -15.97 -52.50
N MET A 4 -25.05 -16.15 -51.30
CA MET A 4 -24.50 -15.54 -50.11
C MET A 4 -23.02 -15.96 -50.00
N THR A 5 -22.14 -15.03 -50.20
CA THR A 5 -20.69 -15.24 -50.12
C THR A 5 -20.36 -15.71 -48.69
N VAL A 6 -19.46 -16.66 -48.54
CA VAL A 6 -18.97 -17.18 -47.23
C VAL A 6 -18.65 -16.04 -46.24
N LYS A 7 -18.15 -14.92 -46.76
CA LYS A 7 -17.95 -13.67 -45.99
C LYS A 7 -19.25 -13.09 -45.42
N GLY A 8 -20.34 -13.08 -46.18
CA GLY A 8 -21.62 -12.56 -45.70
C GLY A 8 -22.27 -13.45 -44.63
N LEU A 9 -22.13 -14.78 -44.79
CA LEU A 9 -22.57 -15.74 -43.73
C LEU A 9 -21.75 -15.60 -42.44
N LEU A 10 -20.44 -15.49 -42.56
CA LEU A 10 -19.56 -15.26 -41.39
C LEU A 10 -19.91 -13.94 -40.70
N GLN A 11 -20.13 -12.86 -41.45
CA GLN A 11 -20.53 -11.58 -40.88
C GLN A 11 -21.90 -11.64 -40.18
N ALA A 12 -22.89 -12.29 -40.83
CA ALA A 12 -24.23 -12.41 -40.24
C ALA A 12 -24.28 -13.26 -38.96
N VAL A 13 -23.39 -14.26 -38.83
CA VAL A 13 -23.31 -15.15 -37.67
C VAL A 13 -22.42 -14.55 -36.55
N LEU A 14 -21.36 -13.83 -36.91
CA LEU A 14 -20.42 -13.29 -35.92
C LEU A 14 -20.82 -11.91 -35.42
N SER A 15 -21.52 -11.09 -36.22
CA SER A 15 -21.91 -9.72 -35.78
C SER A 15 -22.80 -9.64 -34.55
N PRO A 16 -23.71 -10.58 -34.24
CA PRO A 16 -24.44 -10.54 -32.99
C PRO A 16 -23.64 -11.09 -31.80
N ILE A 17 -22.54 -11.83 -32.06
CA ILE A 17 -21.74 -12.46 -31.00
C ILE A 17 -20.49 -11.65 -30.69
N ILE A 18 -19.89 -11.03 -31.68
CA ILE A 18 -18.65 -10.24 -31.58
C ILE A 18 -18.92 -8.84 -32.13
N ASP A 19 -19.08 -7.89 -31.25
CA ASP A 19 -19.10 -6.48 -31.61
C ASP A 19 -17.65 -6.05 -31.91
N LEU A 20 -17.27 -6.06 -33.16
CA LEU A 20 -15.91 -5.74 -33.61
C LEU A 20 -15.47 -4.35 -33.20
N ASP A 21 -16.39 -3.39 -33.11
CA ASP A 21 -16.10 -2.04 -32.65
C ASP A 21 -15.72 -2.04 -31.16
N ARG A 22 -16.37 -2.87 -30.36
CA ARG A 22 -15.99 -3.04 -28.93
C ARG A 22 -14.66 -3.74 -28.77
N VAL A 23 -14.34 -4.69 -29.62
CA VAL A 23 -13.05 -5.39 -29.62
C VAL A 23 -11.93 -4.42 -29.96
N GLU A 24 -12.11 -3.59 -31.00
CA GLU A 24 -11.14 -2.56 -31.39
C GLU A 24 -10.93 -1.53 -30.27
N VAL A 25 -12.01 -1.00 -29.72
CA VAL A 25 -11.95 -0.05 -28.57
C VAL A 25 -11.28 -0.70 -27.37
N PHE A 26 -11.55 -1.96 -27.08
CA PHE A 26 -10.88 -2.69 -26.01
C PHE A 26 -9.37 -2.78 -26.22
N PHE A 27 -8.93 -3.22 -27.40
CA PHE A 27 -7.50 -3.33 -27.72
C PHE A 27 -6.81 -1.98 -27.77
N ALA A 28 -7.43 -0.94 -28.33
CA ALA A 28 -6.88 0.40 -28.34
C ALA A 28 -6.75 0.97 -26.92
N THR A 29 -7.77 0.79 -26.07
CA THR A 29 -7.74 1.22 -24.68
C THR A 29 -6.69 0.45 -23.87
N PHE A 30 -6.61 -0.87 -24.07
CA PHE A 30 -5.63 -1.73 -23.40
C PHE A 30 -4.20 -1.35 -23.81
N ALA A 31 -3.94 -1.18 -25.12
CA ALA A 31 -2.65 -0.77 -25.62
C ALA A 31 -2.25 0.62 -25.09
N GLY A 32 -3.17 1.59 -25.11
CA GLY A 32 -2.95 2.92 -24.57
C GLY A 32 -2.60 2.89 -23.09
N ARG A 33 -3.36 2.16 -22.26
CA ARG A 33 -3.08 2.01 -20.82
C ARG A 33 -1.75 1.30 -20.57
N THR A 34 -1.42 0.29 -21.36
CA THR A 34 -0.16 -0.45 -21.27
C THR A 34 1.04 0.47 -21.56
N ILE A 35 0.96 1.27 -22.64
CA ILE A 35 2.01 2.25 -22.98
C ILE A 35 2.18 3.28 -21.86
N HIS A 36 1.09 3.84 -21.33
CA HIS A 36 1.17 4.79 -20.22
C HIS A 36 1.78 4.18 -18.96
N PHE A 37 1.45 2.91 -18.67
CA PHE A 37 2.07 2.17 -17.55
C PHE A 37 3.59 2.03 -17.76
N PHE A 38 4.05 1.62 -18.92
CA PHE A 38 5.48 1.47 -19.21
C PHE A 38 6.23 2.81 -19.19
N ILE A 39 5.64 3.87 -19.74
CA ILE A 39 6.22 5.22 -19.66
C ILE A 39 6.34 5.66 -18.20
N GLY A 40 5.27 5.53 -17.42
CA GLY A 40 5.27 5.88 -16.00
C GLY A 40 6.28 5.06 -15.21
N PHE A 41 6.33 3.75 -15.43
CA PHE A 41 7.32 2.86 -14.82
C PHE A 41 8.76 3.28 -15.18
N PHE A 42 9.03 3.55 -16.46
CA PHE A 42 10.35 3.99 -16.89
C PHE A 42 10.77 5.32 -16.26
N VAL A 43 9.86 6.29 -16.22
CA VAL A 43 10.13 7.60 -15.58
C VAL A 43 10.44 7.42 -14.10
N VAL A 44 9.61 6.66 -13.37
CA VAL A 44 9.84 6.39 -11.94
C VAL A 44 11.16 5.65 -11.73
N PHE A 45 11.42 4.61 -12.52
CA PHE A 45 12.67 3.84 -12.46
C PHE A 45 13.89 4.73 -12.73
N PHE A 46 13.84 5.55 -13.77
CA PHE A 46 14.93 6.46 -14.15
C PHE A 46 15.21 7.48 -13.04
N ILE A 47 14.18 8.16 -12.55
CA ILE A 47 14.30 9.12 -11.46
C ILE A 47 14.87 8.44 -10.21
N THR A 48 14.32 7.28 -9.83
CA THR A 48 14.80 6.51 -8.67
C THR A 48 16.27 6.12 -8.82
N PHE A 49 16.67 5.64 -10.00
CA PHE A 49 18.06 5.28 -10.28
C PHE A 49 19.01 6.45 -10.08
N PHE A 50 18.69 7.62 -10.61
CA PHE A 50 19.53 8.82 -10.44
C PHE A 50 19.57 9.31 -9.00
N PHE A 51 18.45 9.28 -8.29
CA PHE A 51 18.43 9.63 -6.86
C PHE A 51 19.26 8.66 -6.01
N LEU A 52 19.24 7.37 -6.32
CA LEU A 52 20.08 6.39 -5.63
C LEU A 52 21.57 6.56 -5.96
N LYS A 53 21.90 6.94 -7.19
CA LYS A 53 23.28 7.19 -7.62
C LYS A 53 23.86 8.44 -6.96
N GLU A 54 23.05 9.48 -6.78
CA GLU A 54 23.48 10.77 -6.25
C GLU A 54 22.78 11.10 -4.92
N GLN A 55 23.00 10.25 -3.92
CA GLN A 55 22.31 10.31 -2.61
C GLN A 55 22.38 11.68 -1.91
N ASN A 56 23.45 12.44 -2.11
CA ASN A 56 23.63 13.74 -1.48
C ASN A 56 23.08 14.92 -2.30
N MET A 57 22.81 14.73 -3.59
CA MET A 57 22.38 15.80 -4.48
C MET A 57 21.05 16.42 -4.02
N PHE A 58 20.06 15.58 -3.76
CA PHE A 58 18.75 16.04 -3.29
C PHE A 58 18.85 16.78 -1.95
N THR A 59 19.59 16.20 -0.99
CA THR A 59 19.80 16.83 0.32
C THR A 59 20.51 18.17 0.19
N ASN A 60 21.54 18.27 -0.65
CA ASN A 60 22.26 19.51 -0.88
C ASN A 60 21.39 20.55 -1.58
N MET A 61 20.63 20.14 -2.61
CA MET A 61 19.75 21.02 -3.35
C MET A 61 18.65 21.60 -2.45
N VAL A 62 17.99 20.76 -1.65
CA VAL A 62 16.93 21.24 -0.74
C VAL A 62 17.51 22.07 0.39
N ALA A 63 18.67 21.68 0.95
CA ALA A 63 19.31 22.42 2.03
C ALA A 63 19.78 23.83 1.58
N SER A 64 20.25 23.98 0.34
CA SER A 64 20.67 25.27 -0.22
C SER A 64 19.52 26.28 -0.45
N LEU A 65 18.26 25.83 -0.40
CA LEU A 65 17.11 26.74 -0.43
C LEU A 65 16.90 27.48 0.91
N PHE A 66 17.59 27.06 1.97
CA PHE A 66 17.50 27.67 3.28
C PHE A 66 18.70 28.59 3.52
N ASN A 67 18.46 29.66 4.28
CA ASN A 67 19.52 30.56 4.71
C ASN A 67 20.55 29.82 5.59
N ASP A 68 21.84 30.23 5.60
CA ASP A 68 22.97 29.62 6.32
C ASP A 68 22.65 29.24 7.77
N LYS A 69 21.86 30.07 8.46
CA LYS A 69 21.41 29.82 9.83
C LYS A 69 20.47 28.62 9.95
N ASN A 70 19.68 28.33 8.94
CA ASN A 70 18.65 27.29 8.91
C ASN A 70 19.06 26.06 8.11
N GLU A 71 20.10 26.14 7.29
CA GLU A 71 20.62 25.02 6.50
C GLU A 71 20.93 23.77 7.36
N PRO A 72 21.62 23.89 8.52
CA PRO A 72 21.87 22.71 9.36
C PRO A 72 20.59 22.05 9.90
N LYS A 73 19.53 22.84 10.12
CA LYS A 73 18.21 22.29 10.54
C LYS A 73 17.55 21.56 9.38
N ALA A 74 17.60 22.13 8.17
CA ALA A 74 17.06 21.50 6.96
C ALA A 74 17.76 20.16 6.68
N ARG A 75 19.10 20.09 6.76
CA ARG A 75 19.86 18.85 6.61
C ARG A 75 19.44 17.78 7.62
N ARG A 76 19.31 18.13 8.89
CA ARG A 76 18.83 17.21 9.93
C ARG A 76 17.40 16.74 9.65
N ALA A 77 16.50 17.64 9.27
CA ALA A 77 15.13 17.30 8.93
C ALA A 77 15.07 16.30 7.76
N LEU A 78 15.85 16.53 6.70
CA LEU A 78 15.91 15.64 5.55
C LEU A 78 16.47 14.26 5.93
N THR A 79 17.59 14.21 6.65
CA THR A 79 18.20 12.94 7.09
C THR A 79 17.26 12.16 8.01
N ASN A 80 16.60 12.83 8.96
CA ASN A 80 15.65 12.19 9.85
C ASN A 80 14.41 11.69 9.09
N SER A 81 13.89 12.48 8.14
CA SER A 81 12.79 12.07 7.27
C SER A 81 13.16 10.84 6.44
N TYR A 82 14.34 10.84 5.81
CA TYR A 82 14.84 9.71 5.05
C TYR A 82 14.90 8.43 5.90
N ASN A 83 15.50 8.49 7.09
CA ASN A 83 15.62 7.34 7.97
C ASN A 83 14.25 6.79 8.43
N LEU A 84 13.31 7.68 8.74
CA LEU A 84 11.96 7.28 9.16
C LEU A 84 11.17 6.68 8.00
N LEU A 85 11.22 7.30 6.82
CA LEU A 85 10.54 6.79 5.62
C LEU A 85 11.11 5.44 5.17
N THR A 86 12.44 5.28 5.18
CA THR A 86 13.08 4.00 4.84
C THR A 86 12.60 2.88 5.77
N ARG A 87 12.57 3.11 7.08
CA ARG A 87 12.04 2.13 8.05
C ARG A 87 10.56 1.85 7.83
N TYR A 88 9.78 2.87 7.50
CA TYR A 88 8.36 2.73 7.22
C TYR A 88 8.13 1.85 5.99
N PHE A 89 8.81 2.12 4.86
CA PHE A 89 8.63 1.33 3.64
C PHE A 89 9.15 -0.10 3.77
N ILE A 90 10.27 -0.32 4.46
CA ILE A 90 10.76 -1.67 4.77
C ILE A 90 9.73 -2.42 5.63
N GLY A 91 9.16 -1.73 6.63
CA GLY A 91 8.13 -2.31 7.48
C GLY A 91 6.88 -2.72 6.70
N ILE A 92 6.36 -1.85 5.85
CA ILE A 92 5.21 -2.14 4.97
C ILE A 92 5.50 -3.33 4.05
N PHE A 93 6.68 -3.37 3.43
CA PHE A 93 7.04 -4.48 2.56
C PHE A 93 7.06 -5.81 3.33
N ALA A 94 7.63 -5.81 4.54
CA ALA A 94 7.63 -6.97 5.42
C ALA A 94 6.21 -7.37 5.85
N GLU A 95 5.35 -6.41 6.17
CA GLU A 95 3.93 -6.61 6.52
C GLU A 95 3.15 -7.25 5.36
N ILE A 96 3.19 -6.65 4.16
CA ILE A 96 2.54 -7.21 2.96
C ILE A 96 3.00 -8.66 2.72
N THR A 97 4.31 -8.90 2.81
CA THR A 97 4.88 -10.22 2.58
C THR A 97 4.40 -11.22 3.62
N ALA A 98 4.43 -10.85 4.91
CA ALA A 98 4.02 -11.73 5.99
C ALA A 98 2.51 -12.02 5.96
N VAL A 99 1.66 -11.00 5.78
CA VAL A 99 0.20 -11.16 5.67
C VAL A 99 -0.15 -12.03 4.48
N THR A 100 0.49 -11.79 3.32
CA THR A 100 0.31 -12.63 2.12
C THR A 100 0.71 -14.07 2.39
N PHE A 101 1.85 -14.30 3.01
CA PHE A 101 2.35 -15.62 3.30
C PHE A 101 1.44 -16.38 4.29
N LEU A 102 1.10 -15.78 5.42
CA LEU A 102 0.27 -16.38 6.46
C LEU A 102 -1.13 -16.72 5.94
N ASN A 103 -1.79 -15.78 5.27
CA ASN A 103 -3.11 -16.00 4.70
C ASN A 103 -3.09 -17.05 3.57
N THR A 104 -2.07 -17.03 2.70
CA THR A 104 -1.94 -18.03 1.64
C THR A 104 -1.83 -19.44 2.22
N LEU A 105 -0.95 -19.63 3.20
CA LEU A 105 -0.80 -20.92 3.86
C LEU A 105 -2.07 -21.34 4.59
N GLY A 106 -2.65 -20.45 5.39
CA GLY A 106 -3.86 -20.74 6.15
C GLY A 106 -5.03 -21.13 5.26
N TRP A 107 -5.33 -20.34 4.21
CA TRP A 107 -6.44 -20.63 3.31
C TRP A 107 -6.19 -21.86 2.43
N THR A 108 -4.96 -22.11 2.02
CA THR A 108 -4.64 -23.31 1.23
C THR A 108 -4.74 -24.59 2.06
N PHE A 109 -4.11 -24.62 3.23
CA PHE A 109 -4.02 -25.85 4.01
C PHE A 109 -5.22 -26.10 4.93
N LEU A 110 -5.83 -25.06 5.49
CA LEU A 110 -6.96 -25.21 6.42
C LEU A 110 -8.31 -25.13 5.70
N CYS A 111 -8.45 -24.25 4.72
CA CYS A 111 -9.72 -24.08 4.00
C CYS A 111 -9.81 -24.88 2.70
N GLY A 112 -8.70 -25.49 2.24
CA GLY A 112 -8.67 -26.27 0.99
C GLY A 112 -8.81 -25.42 -0.28
N ILE A 113 -8.57 -24.12 -0.20
CA ILE A 113 -8.60 -23.22 -1.36
C ILE A 113 -7.33 -23.46 -2.20
N PRO A 114 -7.44 -23.62 -3.54
CA PRO A 114 -6.27 -23.82 -4.38
C PRO A 114 -5.23 -22.71 -4.21
N PHE A 115 -3.94 -23.08 -4.10
CA PHE A 115 -2.82 -22.18 -3.77
C PHE A 115 -2.83 -20.87 -4.58
N ARG A 116 -3.05 -20.95 -5.90
CA ARG A 116 -3.07 -19.76 -6.77
C ARG A 116 -4.18 -18.76 -6.41
N PHE A 117 -5.37 -19.24 -6.01
CA PHE A 117 -6.46 -18.35 -5.57
C PHE A 117 -6.15 -17.76 -4.19
N SER A 118 -5.67 -18.60 -3.26
CA SER A 118 -5.24 -18.15 -1.94
C SER A 118 -4.15 -17.08 -2.05
N LEU A 119 -3.16 -17.29 -2.91
CA LEU A 119 -2.04 -16.35 -3.08
C LEU A 119 -2.53 -14.98 -3.61
N VAL A 120 -3.36 -14.97 -4.65
CA VAL A 120 -3.88 -13.71 -5.21
C VAL A 120 -4.74 -12.97 -4.18
N LEU A 121 -5.63 -13.69 -3.51
CA LEU A 121 -6.52 -13.12 -2.51
C LEU A 121 -5.76 -12.59 -1.29
N ALA A 122 -4.76 -13.36 -0.83
CA ALA A 122 -3.90 -12.99 0.28
C ALA A 122 -3.01 -11.77 -0.06
N PHE A 123 -2.51 -11.69 -1.30
CA PHE A 123 -1.73 -10.55 -1.77
C PHE A 123 -2.56 -9.26 -1.82
N ILE A 124 -3.78 -9.34 -2.36
CA ILE A 124 -4.70 -8.20 -2.34
C ILE A 124 -5.01 -7.78 -0.89
N SER A 125 -5.27 -8.74 -0.02
CA SER A 125 -5.48 -8.49 1.41
C SER A 125 -4.26 -7.83 2.05
N GLY A 126 -3.04 -8.31 1.77
CA GLY A 126 -1.79 -7.75 2.27
C GLY A 126 -1.57 -6.28 1.84
N ILE A 127 -1.89 -5.95 0.59
CA ILE A 127 -1.84 -4.55 0.13
C ILE A 127 -2.85 -3.68 0.88
N LEU A 128 -4.04 -4.19 1.14
CA LEU A 128 -5.06 -3.43 1.90
C LEU A 128 -4.62 -3.17 3.34
N PHE A 129 -3.90 -4.09 3.99
CA PHE A 129 -3.40 -3.93 5.37
C PHE A 129 -2.50 -2.70 5.53
N VAL A 130 -1.84 -2.22 4.48
CA VAL A 130 -1.04 -0.98 4.48
C VAL A 130 -1.84 0.22 4.99
N ILE A 131 -3.16 0.21 4.83
CA ILE A 131 -4.03 1.29 5.34
C ILE A 131 -4.55 0.88 6.72
N PRO A 132 -3.99 1.41 7.82
CA PRO A 132 -4.39 1.02 9.18
C PRO A 132 -5.90 1.17 9.40
N TYR A 133 -6.50 0.26 10.13
CA TYR A 133 -7.92 0.20 10.49
C TYR A 133 -8.86 -0.09 9.30
N ILE A 134 -8.77 0.66 8.22
CA ILE A 134 -9.65 0.53 7.04
C ILE A 134 -9.26 -0.71 6.23
N GLY A 135 -7.97 -0.95 6.08
CA GLY A 135 -7.43 -2.06 5.31
C GLY A 135 -7.87 -3.43 5.82
N PRO A 136 -7.62 -3.77 7.10
CA PRO A 136 -8.09 -5.03 7.67
C PRO A 136 -9.61 -5.22 7.56
N LEU A 137 -10.41 -4.15 7.77
CA LEU A 137 -11.86 -4.23 7.66
C LEU A 137 -12.31 -4.54 6.22
N THR A 138 -11.79 -3.79 5.25
CA THR A 138 -12.11 -3.99 3.82
C THR A 138 -11.56 -5.31 3.30
N GLY A 139 -10.36 -5.70 3.75
CA GLY A 139 -9.74 -6.99 3.46
C GLY A 139 -10.59 -8.16 3.94
N LEU A 140 -11.08 -8.11 5.18
CA LEU A 140 -11.97 -9.12 5.74
C LEU A 140 -13.26 -9.28 4.92
N LEU A 141 -13.93 -8.17 4.62
CA LEU A 141 -15.16 -8.21 3.82
C LEU A 141 -14.91 -8.79 2.43
N GLY A 142 -13.82 -8.36 1.78
CA GLY A 142 -13.44 -8.87 0.47
C GLY A 142 -13.13 -10.37 0.47
N VAL A 143 -12.41 -10.84 1.49
CA VAL A 143 -12.04 -12.26 1.63
C VAL A 143 -13.26 -13.14 1.92
N LEU A 144 -14.16 -12.71 2.81
CA LEU A 144 -15.39 -13.43 3.09
C LEU A 144 -16.31 -13.49 1.87
N PHE A 145 -16.44 -12.39 1.14
CA PHE A 145 -17.23 -12.34 -0.09
C PHE A 145 -16.67 -13.26 -1.19
N THR A 146 -15.38 -13.18 -1.45
CA THR A 146 -14.73 -14.04 -2.45
C THR A 146 -14.69 -15.50 -2.03
N GLY A 147 -14.51 -15.78 -0.73
CA GLY A 147 -14.63 -17.14 -0.17
C GLY A 147 -16.03 -17.72 -0.34
N PHE A 148 -17.07 -16.92 -0.12
CA PHE A 148 -18.46 -17.32 -0.36
C PHE A 148 -18.69 -17.66 -1.84
N LEU A 149 -18.24 -16.81 -2.76
CA LEU A 149 -18.32 -17.10 -4.20
C LEU A 149 -17.54 -18.37 -4.58
N HIS A 150 -16.33 -18.54 -4.05
CA HIS A 150 -15.52 -19.74 -4.30
C HIS A 150 -16.25 -21.01 -3.86
N TYR A 151 -16.88 -20.99 -2.69
CA TYR A 151 -17.64 -22.13 -2.18
C TYR A 151 -18.77 -22.55 -3.14
N TYR A 152 -19.54 -21.59 -3.66
CA TYR A 152 -20.69 -21.88 -4.52
C TYR A 152 -20.30 -22.26 -5.95
N TYR A 153 -19.26 -21.63 -6.52
CA TYR A 153 -18.92 -21.85 -7.94
C TYR A 153 -17.89 -22.98 -8.15
N VAL A 154 -17.00 -23.20 -7.19
CA VAL A 154 -15.92 -24.20 -7.33
C VAL A 154 -16.24 -25.49 -6.58
N GLY A 155 -17.02 -25.43 -5.48
CA GLY A 155 -17.53 -26.60 -4.79
C GLY A 155 -16.47 -27.50 -4.15
N THR A 156 -15.34 -26.96 -3.77
CA THR A 156 -14.15 -27.71 -3.32
C THR A 156 -14.18 -28.16 -1.87
N SER A 157 -15.19 -27.80 -1.09
CA SER A 157 -15.21 -28.10 0.35
C SER A 157 -16.30 -29.09 0.72
N SER A 158 -15.95 -30.13 1.50
CA SER A 158 -16.90 -31.03 2.16
C SER A 158 -17.57 -30.40 3.40
N LEU A 159 -17.18 -29.18 3.76
CA LEU A 159 -17.67 -28.44 4.91
C LEU A 159 -18.98 -27.71 4.57
N SER A 160 -19.80 -27.41 5.59
CA SER A 160 -20.90 -26.48 5.41
C SER A 160 -20.39 -25.06 5.10
N VAL A 161 -21.21 -24.24 4.43
CA VAL A 161 -20.86 -22.83 4.10
C VAL A 161 -20.42 -22.08 5.36
N GLY A 162 -21.15 -22.25 6.47
CA GLY A 162 -20.83 -21.59 7.73
C GLY A 162 -19.46 -22.00 8.28
N SER A 163 -19.16 -23.29 8.29
CA SER A 163 -17.86 -23.81 8.75
C SER A 163 -16.71 -23.34 7.86
N PHE A 164 -16.91 -23.31 6.55
CA PHE A 164 -15.91 -22.84 5.58
C PHE A 164 -15.60 -21.35 5.78
N LEU A 165 -16.62 -20.50 5.87
CA LEU A 165 -16.43 -19.07 6.11
C LEU A 165 -15.84 -18.78 7.51
N SER A 166 -16.19 -19.59 8.52
CA SER A 166 -15.62 -19.48 9.86
C SER A 166 -14.11 -19.80 9.87
N LEU A 167 -13.66 -20.77 9.07
CA LEU A 167 -12.23 -21.07 8.91
C LEU A 167 -11.49 -19.94 8.20
N ILE A 168 -12.06 -19.38 7.14
CA ILE A 168 -11.49 -18.22 6.45
C ILE A 168 -11.34 -17.05 7.42
N PHE A 169 -12.38 -16.76 8.18
CA PHE A 169 -12.38 -15.72 9.21
C PHE A 169 -11.33 -15.98 10.29
N LEU A 170 -11.22 -17.22 10.78
CA LEU A 170 -10.26 -17.58 11.82
C LEU A 170 -8.82 -17.36 11.34
N VAL A 171 -8.47 -17.80 10.14
CA VAL A 171 -7.14 -17.56 9.54
C VAL A 171 -6.87 -16.07 9.44
N PHE A 172 -7.83 -15.31 8.91
CA PHE A 172 -7.71 -13.86 8.82
C PHE A 172 -7.53 -13.20 10.19
N LEU A 173 -8.31 -13.62 11.18
CA LEU A 173 -8.24 -13.08 12.55
C LEU A 173 -6.87 -13.35 13.20
N VAL A 174 -6.33 -14.56 13.05
CA VAL A 174 -4.98 -14.90 13.54
C VAL A 174 -3.92 -14.03 12.88
N THR A 175 -3.99 -13.88 11.55
CA THR A 175 -3.09 -12.99 10.80
C THR A 175 -3.21 -11.55 11.27
N TYR A 176 -4.42 -11.05 11.48
CA TYR A 176 -4.68 -9.69 11.98
C TYR A 176 -4.15 -9.47 13.40
N ILE A 177 -4.27 -10.48 14.28
CA ILE A 177 -3.70 -10.40 15.63
C ILE A 177 -2.16 -10.33 15.57
N ILE A 178 -1.54 -11.12 14.71
CA ILE A 178 -0.07 -11.06 14.48
C ILE A 178 0.32 -9.68 13.95
N ASP A 179 -0.43 -9.16 13.00
CA ASP A 179 -0.23 -7.81 12.46
C ASP A 179 -0.28 -6.75 13.57
N LEU A 180 -1.33 -6.76 14.36
CA LEU A 180 -1.55 -5.81 15.45
C LEU A 180 -0.45 -5.86 16.52
N LEU A 181 0.04 -7.05 16.85
CA LEU A 181 1.03 -7.25 17.92
C LEU A 181 2.48 -7.08 17.45
N VAL A 182 2.77 -7.33 16.19
CA VAL A 182 4.14 -7.34 15.64
C VAL A 182 4.37 -6.16 14.71
N PHE A 183 3.60 -6.05 13.61
CA PHE A 183 3.87 -5.06 12.58
C PHE A 183 3.45 -3.64 12.98
N HIS A 184 2.29 -3.47 13.60
CA HIS A 184 1.85 -2.15 14.05
C HIS A 184 2.86 -1.45 14.97
N PRO A 185 3.39 -2.07 16.06
CA PRO A 185 4.39 -1.42 16.89
C PRO A 185 5.74 -1.23 16.18
N LEU A 186 6.13 -2.13 15.28
CA LEU A 186 7.40 -2.01 14.54
C LEU A 186 7.36 -0.87 13.51
N ILE A 187 6.26 -0.76 12.77
CA ILE A 187 6.12 0.22 11.69
C ILE A 187 5.73 1.59 12.25
N TYR A 188 4.63 1.66 13.00
CA TYR A 188 4.05 2.95 13.38
C TYR A 188 4.70 3.55 14.63
N ALA A 189 4.96 2.77 15.69
CA ALA A 189 5.54 3.30 16.91
C ALA A 189 7.02 3.68 16.76
N LYS A 190 7.79 2.92 15.96
CA LYS A 190 9.23 3.17 15.77
C LYS A 190 9.53 4.11 14.62
N SER A 191 8.73 4.08 13.55
CA SER A 191 8.99 4.85 12.33
C SER A 191 8.25 6.19 12.32
N VAL A 192 6.95 6.20 12.63
CA VAL A 192 6.15 7.43 12.56
C VAL A 192 6.10 8.15 13.89
N LYS A 193 6.22 7.44 15.02
CA LYS A 193 6.20 7.97 16.41
C LYS A 193 4.99 8.88 16.67
N ALA A 194 3.85 8.61 16.04
CA ALA A 194 2.62 9.36 16.17
C ALA A 194 1.63 8.64 17.08
N HIS A 195 0.73 9.40 17.70
CA HIS A 195 -0.38 8.81 18.43
C HIS A 195 -1.36 8.14 17.46
N PRO A 196 -1.96 6.99 17.79
CA PRO A 196 -2.91 6.31 16.89
C PRO A 196 -4.03 7.20 16.36
N LEU A 197 -4.55 8.11 17.20
CA LEU A 197 -5.58 9.07 16.81
C LEU A 197 -5.07 10.07 15.75
N GLU A 198 -3.81 10.50 15.85
CA GLU A 198 -3.20 11.41 14.85
C GLU A 198 -3.14 10.71 13.50
N LEU A 199 -2.69 9.46 13.47
CA LEU A 199 -2.62 8.67 12.25
C LEU A 199 -4.01 8.47 11.63
N PHE A 200 -5.01 8.18 12.46
CA PHE A 200 -6.39 8.02 11.98
C PHE A 200 -6.91 9.29 11.32
N ILE A 201 -6.72 10.45 11.94
CA ILE A 201 -7.13 11.75 11.38
C ILE A 201 -6.40 12.05 10.07
N VAL A 202 -5.09 11.77 10.03
CA VAL A 202 -4.25 11.98 8.83
C VAL A 202 -4.71 11.10 7.68
N ILE A 203 -5.05 9.84 7.94
CA ILE A 203 -5.57 8.90 6.94
C ILE A 203 -6.94 9.39 6.41
N LEU A 204 -7.83 9.83 7.30
CA LEU A 204 -9.14 10.38 6.89
C LEU A 204 -8.98 11.65 6.05
N ALA A 205 -8.06 12.55 6.41
CA ALA A 205 -7.75 13.72 5.61
C ALA A 205 -7.21 13.33 4.22
N GLY A 206 -6.30 12.37 4.17
CA GLY A 206 -5.78 11.80 2.93
C GLY A 206 -6.88 11.19 2.06
N ALA A 207 -7.83 10.48 2.67
CA ALA A 207 -9.01 9.92 2.00
C ALA A 207 -9.85 11.01 1.32
N GLY A 208 -10.09 12.11 2.03
CA GLY A 208 -10.87 13.24 1.51
C GLY A 208 -10.20 13.97 0.33
N ILE A 209 -8.87 13.98 0.27
CA ILE A 209 -8.10 14.66 -0.77
C ILE A 209 -7.89 13.79 -2.02
N GLY A 210 -7.53 12.53 -1.84
CA GLY A 210 -7.09 11.66 -2.94
C GLY A 210 -7.60 10.21 -2.86
N GLY A 211 -8.68 9.95 -2.11
CA GLY A 211 -9.24 8.61 -1.97
C GLY A 211 -8.20 7.60 -1.43
N ILE A 212 -8.18 6.41 -1.98
CA ILE A 212 -7.25 5.33 -1.57
C ILE A 212 -5.79 5.75 -1.72
N THR A 213 -5.44 6.41 -2.82
CA THR A 213 -4.06 6.90 -3.06
C THR A 213 -3.67 7.93 -2.01
N GLY A 214 -4.60 8.83 -1.65
CA GLY A 214 -4.40 9.81 -0.58
C GLY A 214 -4.17 9.17 0.78
N MET A 215 -4.89 8.10 1.12
CA MET A 215 -4.67 7.33 2.36
C MET A 215 -3.26 6.73 2.42
N LEU A 216 -2.80 6.11 1.33
CA LEU A 216 -1.48 5.47 1.26
C LEU A 216 -0.33 6.47 1.43
N ILE A 217 -0.46 7.67 0.85
CA ILE A 217 0.57 8.72 0.89
C ILE A 217 0.48 9.56 2.18
N ALA A 218 -0.65 9.54 2.86
CA ALA A 218 -0.91 10.39 4.02
C ALA A 218 0.13 10.24 5.13
N ILE A 219 0.51 9.01 5.49
CA ILE A 219 1.47 8.74 6.56
C ILE A 219 2.89 9.18 6.19
N PRO A 220 3.45 8.87 5.01
CA PRO A 220 4.72 9.43 4.55
C PRO A 220 4.77 10.95 4.58
N VAL A 221 3.75 11.61 4.01
CA VAL A 221 3.67 13.09 3.98
C VAL A 221 3.61 13.65 5.39
N TYR A 222 2.74 13.11 6.25
CA TYR A 222 2.64 13.52 7.65
C TYR A 222 3.97 13.36 8.39
N THR A 223 4.70 12.26 8.17
CA THR A 223 6.00 12.00 8.80
C THR A 223 7.01 13.08 8.44
N VAL A 224 7.12 13.43 7.15
CA VAL A 224 8.00 14.51 6.69
C VAL A 224 7.60 15.85 7.30
N LEU A 225 6.32 16.22 7.19
CA LEU A 225 5.81 17.49 7.76
C LEU A 225 6.08 17.59 9.26
N ARG A 226 5.88 16.51 10.00
CA ARG A 226 6.12 16.45 11.45
C ARG A 226 7.59 16.63 11.79
N VAL A 227 8.51 16.01 11.05
CA VAL A 227 9.96 16.17 11.24
C VAL A 227 10.38 17.61 10.97
N PHE A 228 9.93 18.19 9.87
CA PHE A 228 10.22 19.59 9.54
C PHE A 228 9.63 20.53 10.59
N ALA A 229 8.39 20.32 11.01
CA ALA A 229 7.78 21.11 12.08
C ALA A 229 8.62 21.03 13.39
N GLY A 230 9.13 19.85 13.71
CA GLY A 230 9.99 19.65 14.89
C GLY A 230 11.30 20.43 14.85
N GLU A 231 11.95 20.52 13.68
CA GLU A 231 13.22 21.23 13.52
C GLU A 231 13.05 22.76 13.43
N PHE A 232 11.99 23.24 12.79
CA PHE A 232 11.80 24.67 12.53
C PHE A 232 10.86 25.37 13.51
N LEU A 233 9.82 24.66 13.99
CA LEU A 233 8.76 25.24 14.81
C LEU A 233 8.80 24.81 16.28
N PHE A 234 9.93 24.31 16.75
CA PHE A 234 10.08 23.80 18.13
C PHE A 234 9.76 24.83 19.23
N ASN A 235 9.89 26.12 18.94
CA ASN A 235 9.54 27.19 19.89
C ASN A 235 8.04 27.31 20.17
N PHE A 236 7.18 26.74 19.33
CA PHE A 236 5.75 26.69 19.56
C PHE A 236 5.37 25.57 20.53
N LYS A 237 4.62 25.86 21.59
CA LYS A 237 4.23 24.90 22.63
C LYS A 237 3.54 23.64 22.07
N ILE A 238 2.72 23.79 21.03
CA ILE A 238 2.00 22.69 20.36
C ILE A 238 2.98 21.75 19.66
N VAL A 239 3.88 22.30 18.85
CA VAL A 239 4.90 21.52 18.10
C VAL A 239 5.82 20.80 19.08
N ARG A 240 6.20 21.46 20.17
CA ARG A 240 7.02 20.87 21.24
C ARG A 240 6.36 19.64 21.86
N LYS A 241 5.05 19.69 22.15
CA LYS A 241 4.32 18.52 22.66
C LYS A 241 4.28 17.34 21.68
N LEU A 242 4.11 17.61 20.39
CA LEU A 242 4.04 16.60 19.34
C LEU A 242 5.41 15.99 18.99
N THR A 243 6.50 16.71 19.22
CA THR A 243 7.85 16.35 18.74
C THR A 243 8.87 16.00 19.84
N VAL A 244 8.53 16.17 21.13
CA VAL A 244 9.42 15.86 22.30
C VAL A 244 10.01 14.45 22.22
N GLN A 245 9.26 13.48 21.76
CA GLN A 245 9.71 12.09 21.66
C GLN A 245 10.88 11.89 20.68
N PHE A 246 11.05 12.76 19.68
CA PHE A 246 12.17 12.69 18.72
C PHE A 246 13.50 13.12 19.37
N ARG A 247 13.48 14.15 20.21
CA ARG A 247 14.69 14.78 20.77
C ARG A 247 15.30 14.05 21.96
N GLN A 248 14.51 13.29 22.71
CA GLN A 248 15.04 12.53 23.84
C GLN A 248 15.92 11.34 23.42
N ARG A 249 15.77 10.82 22.23
CA ARG A 249 16.58 9.72 21.70
C ARG A 249 17.90 10.18 21.07
N ASP A 250 17.94 11.37 20.45
CA ASP A 250 19.19 11.90 19.90
C ASP A 250 20.20 12.20 21.03
N LYS A 251 19.75 12.60 22.22
CA LYS A 251 20.62 12.78 23.37
C LYS A 251 21.16 11.47 23.94
N LYS A 252 20.37 10.38 23.95
CA LYS A 252 20.86 9.06 24.41
C LYS A 252 21.84 8.38 23.45
N GLY A 253 21.78 8.66 22.17
CA GLY A 253 22.70 8.12 21.18
C GLY A 253 24.04 8.86 21.08
N THR A 254 24.13 10.06 21.64
CA THR A 254 25.38 10.85 21.71
C THR A 254 26.18 10.60 22.99
N ASP A 255 25.55 10.06 24.01
CA ASP A 255 26.19 9.76 25.30
C ASP A 255 26.76 8.31 25.38
N GLU A 256 26.58 7.49 24.33
CA GLU A 256 27.06 6.09 24.24
C GLU A 256 28.22 5.90 23.24
N HIS A 257 28.91 6.97 22.81
CA HIS A 257 30.12 6.90 21.96
C HIS A 257 31.27 7.67 22.55
#